data_d36d89d7249bb7f7e8ca7956c328b3cc
#
_entry.id   d36d89d7249bb7f7e8ca7956c328b3cc
#
_cell.length_a   1.000
_cell.length_b   1.000
_cell.length_c   1.000
_cell.angle_alpha   90.00
_cell.angle_beta   90.00
_cell.angle_gamma   90.00
#
_symmetry.space_group_name_H-M   'P 1'
#
loop_
_entity.id
_entity.type
_entity.pdbx_description
1 polymer ?
#
loop_
_entity_poly.entity_id
_entity_poly.type
_entity_poly.pdbx_seq_one_letter_code
_entity_poly.pdbx_strand_id
1 'polypeptide(L)'
;QMFSSICMGLNYIEDLCDRVFVLPAKFPVFLRETVQRLMQSDADVVRPMFDGHRGHPVLISSSVLPSIVSYQGSDGLRGALRQAAETFQEENIPVEDKGIIQAIETEGDSSVDFIRKQQIQVHPRIQLGLERDDIFFNAQTAHFLQLTSHTGSMQTACKQMHMSYTKGWKILREAEK
;
A
#
# COMPACT_ATOMS: atom_id res chain seq x y z
N GLN A 1 1.58 15.21 -12.79
CA GLN A 1 2.65 14.81 -11.85
C GLN A 1 2.22 13.71 -10.87
N MET A 2 1.08 13.83 -10.17
CA MET A 2 0.63 12.81 -9.21
C MET A 2 0.35 11.44 -9.85
N PHE A 3 -0.29 11.42 -11.03
CA PHE A 3 -0.60 10.16 -11.72
C PHE A 3 0.66 9.43 -12.19
N SER A 4 1.68 10.14 -12.68
CA SER A 4 2.96 9.54 -13.05
C SER A 4 3.65 8.85 -11.87
N SER A 5 3.57 9.45 -10.67
CA SER A 5 4.11 8.83 -9.46
C SER A 5 3.34 7.56 -9.06
N ILE A 6 2.02 7.56 -9.25
CA ILE A 6 1.18 6.37 -9.03
C ILE A 6 1.60 5.27 -10.02
N CYS A 7 1.72 5.58 -11.32
CA CYS A 7 2.13 4.60 -12.34
C CYS A 7 3.52 4.00 -12.04
N MET A 8 4.49 4.82 -11.61
CA MET A 8 5.81 4.31 -11.21
C MET A 8 5.71 3.34 -10.02
N GLY A 9 4.89 3.68 -9.03
CA GLY A 9 4.66 2.80 -7.88
C GLY A 9 3.98 1.49 -8.29
N LEU A 10 2.95 1.55 -9.12
CA LEU A 10 2.22 0.38 -9.60
C LEU A 10 3.11 -0.55 -10.44
N ASN A 11 3.90 -0.01 -11.37
CA ASN A 11 4.88 -0.80 -12.12
C ASN A 11 5.90 -1.51 -11.24
N TYR A 12 6.31 -0.86 -10.13
CA TYR A 12 7.28 -1.46 -9.21
C TYR A 12 6.72 -2.67 -8.45
N ILE A 13 5.43 -2.67 -8.15
CA ILE A 13 4.80 -3.71 -7.31
C ILE A 13 3.96 -4.72 -8.10
N GLU A 14 3.85 -4.59 -9.42
CA GLU A 14 2.99 -5.40 -10.26
C GLU A 14 3.18 -6.90 -10.05
N ASP A 15 4.44 -7.35 -9.95
CA ASP A 15 4.80 -8.77 -9.75
C ASP A 15 4.94 -9.14 -8.26
N LEU A 16 4.72 -8.23 -7.33
CA LEU A 16 4.99 -8.44 -5.90
C LEU A 16 3.74 -8.71 -5.07
N CYS A 17 2.55 -8.48 -5.62
CA CYS A 17 1.29 -8.65 -4.88
C CYS A 17 0.13 -8.93 -5.82
N ASP A 18 -0.87 -9.64 -5.32
CA ASP A 18 -2.13 -9.91 -6.05
C ASP A 18 -3.06 -8.70 -6.05
N ARG A 19 -2.99 -7.87 -5.02
CA ARG A 19 -3.85 -6.70 -4.83
C ARG A 19 -3.10 -5.58 -4.13
N VAL A 20 -3.39 -4.33 -4.49
CA VAL A 20 -2.75 -3.13 -3.95
C VAL A 20 -3.76 -2.09 -3.50
N PHE A 21 -3.50 -1.45 -2.36
CA PHE A 21 -4.21 -0.24 -1.95
C PHE A 21 -3.53 1.01 -2.50
N VAL A 22 -4.30 1.86 -3.17
CA VAL A 22 -3.86 3.18 -3.61
C VAL A 22 -4.51 4.24 -2.72
N LEU A 23 -3.67 4.98 -2.01
CA LEU A 23 -4.08 6.03 -1.08
C LEU A 23 -3.33 7.33 -1.34
N PRO A 24 -4.01 8.42 -1.74
CA PRO A 24 -3.39 9.73 -1.78
C PRO A 24 -3.09 10.23 -0.36
N ALA A 25 -1.89 10.78 -0.14
CA ALA A 25 -1.42 11.20 1.18
C ALA A 25 -2.35 12.19 1.92
N LYS A 26 -3.17 12.92 1.19
CA LYS A 26 -4.13 13.87 1.77
C LYS A 26 -5.38 13.22 2.41
N PHE A 27 -5.57 11.90 2.27
CA PHE A 27 -6.68 11.15 2.88
C PHE A 27 -6.18 10.13 3.91
N PRO A 28 -5.48 10.52 4.97
CA PRO A 28 -4.90 9.58 5.91
C PRO A 28 -5.90 9.09 6.97
N VAL A 29 -7.11 9.65 7.01
CA VAL A 29 -8.10 9.42 8.07
C VAL A 29 -9.12 8.41 7.57
N PHE A 30 -8.92 7.14 7.88
CA PHE A 30 -9.90 6.07 7.63
C PHE A 30 -9.81 5.01 8.72
N LEU A 31 -10.90 4.26 8.91
CA LEU A 31 -11.00 3.22 9.92
C LEU A 31 -10.36 1.91 9.43
N ARG A 32 -9.81 1.15 10.37
CA ARG A 32 -9.28 -0.20 10.09
C ARG A 32 -10.37 -1.12 9.53
N GLU A 33 -11.58 -1.00 10.07
CA GLU A 33 -12.76 -1.77 9.67
C GLU A 33 -13.11 -1.54 8.20
N THR A 34 -12.91 -0.31 7.71
CA THR A 34 -13.08 0.02 6.28
C THR A 34 -12.14 -0.83 5.42
N VAL A 35 -10.84 -0.86 5.75
CA VAL A 35 -9.85 -1.67 5.02
C VAL A 35 -10.22 -3.16 5.05
N GLN A 36 -10.61 -3.68 6.22
CA GLN A 36 -11.02 -5.08 6.37
C GLN A 36 -12.23 -5.42 5.49
N ARG A 37 -13.22 -4.53 5.40
CA ARG A 37 -14.40 -4.72 4.53
C ARG A 37 -14.04 -4.70 3.05
N LEU A 38 -13.15 -3.79 2.62
CA LEU A 38 -12.67 -3.76 1.23
C LEU A 38 -11.95 -5.05 0.85
N MET A 39 -11.18 -5.63 1.77
CA MET A 39 -10.44 -6.88 1.54
C MET A 39 -11.35 -8.12 1.39
N GLN A 40 -12.60 -8.07 1.85
CA GLN A 40 -13.56 -9.16 1.74
C GLN A 40 -14.21 -9.29 0.35
N SER A 41 -14.11 -8.25 -0.48
CA SER A 41 -14.62 -8.29 -1.85
C SER A 41 -13.61 -8.96 -2.79
N ASP A 42 -14.12 -9.72 -3.74
CA ASP A 42 -13.33 -10.38 -4.81
C ASP A 42 -13.31 -9.55 -6.11
N ALA A 43 -13.93 -8.36 -6.14
CA ALA A 43 -13.95 -7.50 -7.32
C ALA A 43 -12.54 -6.97 -7.66
N ASP A 44 -12.30 -6.69 -8.94
CA ASP A 44 -11.01 -6.22 -9.44
C ASP A 44 -10.65 -4.83 -8.94
N VAL A 45 -11.65 -3.96 -8.79
CA VAL A 45 -11.51 -2.60 -8.22
C VAL A 45 -12.55 -2.42 -7.14
N VAL A 46 -12.11 -2.17 -5.91
CA VAL A 46 -13.01 -1.99 -4.75
C VAL A 46 -12.81 -0.61 -4.15
N ARG A 47 -13.91 0.12 -3.97
CA ARG A 47 -13.90 1.47 -3.39
C ARG A 47 -14.83 1.58 -2.20
N PRO A 48 -14.42 2.24 -1.12
CA PRO A 48 -15.34 2.59 -0.06
C PRO A 48 -16.25 3.72 -0.52
N MET A 49 -17.50 3.70 -0.05
CA MET A 49 -18.51 4.71 -0.35
C MET A 49 -19.17 5.17 0.95
N PHE A 50 -19.17 6.48 1.20
CA PHE A 50 -19.84 7.12 2.32
C PHE A 50 -20.78 8.19 1.80
N ASP A 51 -22.07 8.12 2.17
CA ASP A 51 -23.11 9.08 1.77
C ASP A 51 -23.13 9.35 0.25
N GLY A 52 -23.05 8.27 -0.55
CA GLY A 52 -23.05 8.35 -2.01
C GLY A 52 -21.73 8.81 -2.65
N HIS A 53 -20.72 9.16 -1.85
CA HIS A 53 -19.42 9.62 -2.32
C HIS A 53 -18.38 8.51 -2.24
N ARG A 54 -17.68 8.27 -3.35
CA ARG A 54 -16.54 7.34 -3.41
C ARG A 54 -15.34 7.94 -2.70
N GLY A 55 -14.67 7.13 -1.88
CA GLY A 55 -13.52 7.56 -1.07
C GLY A 55 -12.24 6.77 -1.28
N HIS A 56 -11.35 6.89 -0.33
CA HIS A 56 -10.05 6.24 -0.27
C HIS A 56 -9.91 5.41 1.02
N PRO A 57 -9.05 4.36 1.02
CA PRO A 57 -8.21 3.87 -0.07
C PRO A 57 -9.00 3.13 -1.16
N VAL A 58 -8.41 3.00 -2.36
CA VAL A 58 -8.93 2.15 -3.44
C VAL A 58 -8.13 0.87 -3.46
N LEU A 59 -8.79 -0.29 -3.42
CA LEU A 59 -8.15 -1.60 -3.56
C LEU A 59 -8.24 -2.03 -5.03
N ILE A 60 -7.13 -2.46 -5.60
CA ILE A 60 -7.01 -2.76 -7.04
C ILE A 60 -6.30 -4.11 -7.18
N SER A 61 -6.84 -5.01 -8.02
CA SER A 61 -6.21 -6.26 -8.41
C SER A 61 -4.99 -6.00 -9.32
N SER A 62 -3.95 -6.81 -9.21
CA SER A 62 -2.78 -6.73 -10.08
C SER A 62 -3.13 -6.87 -11.56
N SER A 63 -4.18 -7.63 -11.91
CA SER A 63 -4.71 -7.77 -13.27
C SER A 63 -5.13 -6.45 -13.93
N VAL A 64 -5.51 -5.43 -13.13
CA VAL A 64 -5.96 -4.12 -13.60
C VAL A 64 -4.78 -3.16 -13.83
N LEU A 65 -3.63 -3.39 -13.17
CA LEU A 65 -2.51 -2.45 -13.16
C LEU A 65 -2.00 -2.09 -14.56
N PRO A 66 -1.84 -3.04 -15.52
CA PRO A 66 -1.42 -2.70 -16.89
C PRO A 66 -2.38 -1.73 -17.58
N SER A 67 -3.68 -1.87 -17.36
CA SER A 67 -4.70 -0.96 -17.91
C SER A 67 -4.58 0.46 -17.32
N ILE A 68 -4.30 0.56 -16.02
CA ILE A 68 -4.09 1.86 -15.36
C ILE A 68 -2.81 2.53 -15.86
N VAL A 69 -1.72 1.79 -15.93
CA VAL A 69 -0.40 2.31 -16.32
C VAL A 69 -0.39 2.76 -17.79
N SER A 70 -1.10 2.07 -18.66
CA SER A 70 -1.21 2.42 -20.10
C SER A 70 -2.15 3.58 -20.40
N TYR A 71 -2.90 4.10 -19.40
CA TYR A 71 -3.85 5.19 -19.59
C TYR A 71 -3.15 6.50 -19.97
N GLN A 72 -3.59 7.12 -21.08
CA GLN A 72 -3.02 8.34 -21.64
C GLN A 72 -3.91 9.59 -21.49
N GLY A 73 -5.06 9.45 -20.84
CA GLY A 73 -5.99 10.56 -20.66
C GLY A 73 -5.54 11.58 -19.61
N SER A 74 -6.20 12.74 -19.58
CA SER A 74 -5.86 13.86 -18.68
C SER A 74 -6.41 13.71 -17.25
N ASP A 75 -7.40 12.81 -17.04
CA ASP A 75 -8.13 12.69 -15.75
C ASP A 75 -7.36 11.87 -14.68
N GLY A 76 -6.11 11.52 -14.94
CA GLY A 76 -5.24 10.79 -14.02
C GLY A 76 -5.83 9.45 -13.59
N LEU A 77 -5.62 9.06 -12.32
CA LEU A 77 -6.11 7.78 -11.78
C LEU A 77 -7.64 7.63 -11.91
N ARG A 78 -8.38 8.71 -11.74
CA ARG A 78 -9.84 8.69 -11.87
C ARG A 78 -10.28 8.29 -13.29
N GLY A 79 -9.63 8.83 -14.31
CA GLY A 79 -9.89 8.50 -15.70
C GLY A 79 -9.47 7.06 -16.04
N ALA A 80 -8.29 6.65 -15.56
CA ALA A 80 -7.78 5.30 -15.74
C ALA A 80 -8.72 4.25 -15.13
N LEU A 81 -9.21 4.47 -13.91
CA LEU A 81 -10.16 3.56 -13.26
C LEU A 81 -11.54 3.56 -13.92
N ARG A 82 -11.99 4.71 -14.47
CA ARG A 82 -13.24 4.76 -15.25
C ARG A 82 -13.13 3.96 -16.55
N GLN A 83 -11.99 4.02 -17.23
CA GLN A 83 -11.73 3.21 -18.40
C GLN A 83 -11.61 1.72 -18.04
N ALA A 84 -10.92 1.38 -16.98
CA ALA A 84 -10.78 0.01 -16.50
C ALA A 84 -12.15 -0.62 -16.14
N ALA A 85 -13.10 0.15 -15.63
CA ALA A 85 -14.45 -0.32 -15.29
C ALA A 85 -15.27 -0.81 -16.51
N GLU A 86 -14.82 -0.53 -17.75
CA GLU A 86 -15.42 -1.10 -18.96
C GLU A 86 -15.09 -2.59 -19.16
N THR A 87 -13.99 -3.06 -18.53
CA THR A 87 -13.48 -4.43 -18.72
C THR A 87 -13.43 -5.22 -17.42
N PHE A 88 -13.17 -4.54 -16.29
CA PHE A 88 -12.95 -5.13 -14.97
C PHE A 88 -14.13 -4.87 -14.04
N GLN A 89 -14.36 -5.79 -13.11
CA GLN A 89 -15.44 -5.66 -12.14
C GLN A 89 -15.10 -4.59 -11.08
N GLU A 90 -15.94 -3.54 -11.00
CA GLU A 90 -15.86 -2.52 -9.95
C GLU A 90 -16.94 -2.73 -8.90
N GLU A 91 -16.58 -2.69 -7.62
CA GLU A 91 -17.51 -2.73 -6.49
C GLU A 91 -17.35 -1.50 -5.61
N ASN A 92 -18.47 -0.87 -5.24
CA ASN A 92 -18.51 0.22 -4.27
C ASN A 92 -19.09 -0.30 -2.96
N ILE A 93 -18.31 -0.34 -1.90
CA ILE A 93 -18.71 -0.87 -0.59
C ILE A 93 -19.17 0.26 0.31
N PRO A 94 -20.45 0.29 0.72
CA PRO A 94 -20.93 1.29 1.68
C PRO A 94 -20.26 1.07 3.05
N VAL A 95 -19.72 2.15 3.62
CA VAL A 95 -19.06 2.17 4.92
C VAL A 95 -19.54 3.34 5.77
N GLU A 96 -19.55 3.16 7.08
CA GLU A 96 -19.86 4.20 8.09
C GLU A 96 -18.58 4.96 8.50
N ASP A 97 -17.81 5.41 7.50
CA ASP A 97 -16.49 6.02 7.68
C ASP A 97 -16.36 7.30 6.87
N LYS A 98 -16.67 8.44 7.47
CA LYS A 98 -16.54 9.75 6.85
C LYS A 98 -15.08 10.07 6.47
N GLY A 99 -14.10 9.48 7.16
CA GLY A 99 -12.67 9.72 6.92
C GLY A 99 -12.22 9.38 5.51
N ILE A 100 -12.90 8.44 4.83
CA ILE A 100 -12.57 8.04 3.46
C ILE A 100 -12.67 9.16 2.42
N ILE A 101 -13.45 10.20 2.72
CA ILE A 101 -13.66 11.37 1.85
C ILE A 101 -13.05 12.65 2.44
N GLN A 102 -12.48 12.59 3.65
CA GLN A 102 -11.96 13.74 4.36
C GLN A 102 -10.51 14.01 4.01
N ALA A 103 -10.26 15.05 3.21
CA ALA A 103 -8.91 15.50 2.89
C ALA A 103 -8.34 16.36 4.03
N ILE A 104 -7.06 16.19 4.35
CA ILE A 104 -6.28 17.09 5.20
C ILE A 104 -5.55 18.07 4.31
N GLU A 105 -5.82 19.36 4.47
CA GLU A 105 -5.22 20.42 3.64
C GLU A 105 -4.23 21.29 4.43
N THR A 106 -4.33 21.35 5.77
CA THR A 106 -3.46 22.17 6.62
C THR A 106 -3.11 21.47 7.94
N GLU A 107 -2.00 21.86 8.58
CA GLU A 107 -1.55 21.32 9.87
C GLU A 107 -2.53 21.59 11.04
N GLY A 108 -3.45 22.54 10.89
CA GLY A 108 -4.47 22.89 11.90
C GLY A 108 -5.82 22.19 11.71
N ASP A 109 -5.91 21.25 10.78
CA ASP A 109 -7.16 20.54 10.51
C ASP A 109 -7.53 19.60 11.67
N SER A 110 -8.76 19.71 12.18
CA SER A 110 -9.29 18.89 13.30
C SER A 110 -9.22 17.37 13.02
N SER A 111 -9.05 16.98 11.76
CA SER A 111 -8.80 15.61 11.33
C SER A 111 -7.51 15.03 11.89
N VAL A 112 -6.51 15.87 12.18
CA VAL A 112 -5.23 15.45 12.78
C VAL A 112 -5.44 14.96 14.22
N ASP A 113 -6.34 15.57 14.97
CA ASP A 113 -6.67 15.14 16.34
C ASP A 113 -7.41 13.79 16.35
N PHE A 114 -8.20 13.51 15.33
CA PHE A 114 -8.85 12.21 15.16
C PHE A 114 -7.80 11.09 14.89
N ILE A 115 -6.81 11.36 14.06
CA ILE A 115 -5.69 10.41 13.81
C ILE A 115 -4.93 10.16 15.11
N ARG A 116 -4.59 11.20 15.87
CA ARG A 116 -3.87 11.08 17.15
C ARG A 116 -4.65 10.23 18.15
N LYS A 117 -5.97 10.37 18.22
CA LYS A 117 -6.82 9.55 19.11
C LYS A 117 -6.90 8.10 18.70
N GLN A 118 -6.87 7.79 17.40
CA GLN A 118 -6.83 6.40 16.91
C GLN A 118 -5.46 5.72 17.11
N GLN A 119 -4.36 6.49 17.06
CA GLN A 119 -3.01 5.93 17.22
C GLN A 119 -2.69 5.48 18.67
N ILE A 120 -3.54 5.79 19.65
CA ILE A 120 -3.35 5.38 21.06
C ILE A 120 -3.86 3.96 21.35
N GLN A 121 -4.47 3.27 20.38
CA GLN A 121 -4.89 1.89 20.59
C GLN A 121 -3.69 0.95 20.64
N VAL A 122 -3.52 0.28 21.78
CA VAL A 122 -2.51 -0.77 21.96
C VAL A 122 -2.97 -2.01 21.18
N HIS A 123 -2.23 -2.36 20.14
CA HIS A 123 -2.48 -3.56 19.35
C HIS A 123 -1.42 -4.62 19.67
N PRO A 124 -1.80 -5.87 19.94
CA PRO A 124 -0.83 -6.95 20.07
C PRO A 124 -0.14 -7.15 18.70
N ARG A 125 1.19 -7.20 18.72
CA ARG A 125 2.01 -7.47 17.54
C ARG A 125 2.79 -8.75 17.76
N ILE A 126 2.54 -9.75 16.91
CA ILE A 126 3.31 -11.00 16.90
C ILE A 126 4.38 -10.84 15.81
N GLN A 127 5.63 -11.10 16.16
CA GLN A 127 6.73 -11.17 15.22
C GLN A 127 7.26 -12.60 15.20
N LEU A 128 7.30 -13.20 14.02
CA LEU A 128 7.92 -14.50 13.82
C LEU A 128 9.37 -14.29 13.39
N GLY A 129 10.27 -15.03 14.00
CA GLY A 129 11.68 -15.10 13.63
C GLY A 129 12.18 -16.53 13.76
N LEU A 130 13.25 -16.85 13.02
CA LEU A 130 14.02 -18.07 13.21
C LEU A 130 15.25 -17.72 14.03
N GLU A 131 15.51 -18.49 15.08
CA GLU A 131 16.61 -18.29 16.03
C GLU A 131 17.46 -19.56 16.12
N ARG A 132 18.76 -19.39 16.30
CA ARG A 132 19.71 -20.45 16.65
C ARG A 132 20.40 -20.06 17.95
N ASP A 133 21.44 -19.25 17.92
CA ASP A 133 22.01 -18.56 19.08
C ASP A 133 21.44 -17.12 19.17
N ASP A 134 21.18 -16.52 18.01
CA ASP A 134 20.52 -15.24 17.80
C ASP A 134 19.46 -15.35 16.68
N ILE A 135 18.55 -14.36 16.61
CA ILE A 135 17.57 -14.28 15.53
C ILE A 135 18.30 -14.00 14.21
N PHE A 136 18.38 -14.99 13.31
CA PHE A 136 19.03 -14.86 12.01
C PHE A 136 18.07 -14.58 10.89
N PHE A 137 16.76 -14.88 11.03
CA PHE A 137 15.75 -14.62 10.03
C PHE A 137 14.48 -14.03 10.65
N ASN A 138 14.03 -12.91 10.15
CA ASN A 138 12.82 -12.22 10.57
C ASN A 138 12.19 -11.46 9.39
N ALA A 139 11.10 -10.74 9.61
CA ALA A 139 10.42 -9.96 8.57
C ALA A 139 11.36 -8.96 7.86
N GLN A 140 12.31 -8.35 8.58
CA GLN A 140 13.29 -7.44 7.97
C GLN A 140 14.26 -8.18 7.06
N THR A 141 14.74 -9.35 7.48
CA THR A 141 15.60 -10.23 6.68
C THR A 141 14.88 -10.69 5.42
N ALA A 142 13.63 -11.16 5.55
CA ALA A 142 12.81 -11.58 4.43
C ALA A 142 12.63 -10.44 3.40
N HIS A 143 12.25 -9.26 3.87
CA HIS A 143 12.06 -8.08 3.01
C HIS A 143 13.37 -7.66 2.29
N PHE A 144 14.50 -7.70 3.00
CA PHE A 144 15.81 -7.41 2.41
C PHE A 144 16.17 -8.39 1.29
N LEU A 145 15.93 -9.69 1.49
CA LEU A 145 16.22 -10.72 0.50
C LEU A 145 15.29 -10.59 -0.72
N GLN A 146 14.00 -10.30 -0.52
CA GLN A 146 13.06 -10.02 -1.60
C GLN A 146 13.49 -8.83 -2.45
N LEU A 147 13.84 -7.70 -1.80
CA LEU A 147 14.34 -6.52 -2.50
C LEU A 147 15.64 -6.79 -3.27
N THR A 148 16.55 -7.56 -2.68
CA THR A 148 17.81 -7.92 -3.34
C THR A 148 17.55 -8.78 -4.56
N SER A 149 16.65 -9.75 -4.47
CA SER A 149 16.24 -10.60 -5.58
C SER A 149 15.57 -9.79 -6.70
N HIS A 150 14.65 -8.91 -6.34
CA HIS A 150 13.90 -8.09 -7.30
C HIS A 150 14.79 -7.06 -8.03
N THR A 151 15.67 -6.38 -7.29
CA THR A 151 16.54 -5.33 -7.85
C THR A 151 17.81 -5.86 -8.50
N GLY A 152 18.17 -7.12 -8.28
CA GLY A 152 19.44 -7.71 -8.66
C GLY A 152 20.65 -7.04 -7.98
N SER A 153 20.44 -6.19 -6.97
CA SER A 153 21.49 -5.37 -6.35
C SER A 153 21.28 -5.18 -4.87
N MET A 154 22.17 -5.78 -4.08
CA MET A 154 22.19 -5.58 -2.63
C MET A 154 22.38 -4.09 -2.24
N GLN A 155 23.15 -3.33 -3.03
CA GLN A 155 23.35 -1.89 -2.77
C GLN A 155 22.04 -1.11 -2.93
N THR A 156 21.25 -1.44 -3.96
CA THR A 156 19.93 -0.83 -4.19
C THR A 156 18.95 -1.20 -3.08
N ALA A 157 18.91 -2.48 -2.68
CA ALA A 157 18.09 -2.94 -1.58
C ALA A 157 18.45 -2.23 -0.25
N CYS A 158 19.74 -2.10 0.06
CA CYS A 158 20.20 -1.35 1.24
C CYS A 158 19.75 0.11 1.23
N LYS A 159 19.84 0.79 0.06
CA LYS A 159 19.37 2.17 -0.07
C LYS A 159 17.87 2.29 0.16
N GLN A 160 17.06 1.40 -0.42
CA GLN A 160 15.61 1.40 -0.25
C GLN A 160 15.19 1.14 1.20
N MET A 161 15.91 0.27 1.91
CA MET A 161 15.66 -0.02 3.31
C MET A 161 16.34 0.96 4.29
N HIS A 162 16.96 2.03 3.80
CA HIS A 162 17.68 3.02 4.60
C HIS A 162 18.72 2.39 5.56
N MET A 163 19.43 1.34 5.10
CA MET A 163 20.48 0.67 5.87
C MET A 163 21.84 0.76 5.19
N SER A 164 22.89 0.61 5.99
CA SER A 164 24.26 0.57 5.47
C SER A 164 24.52 -0.73 4.71
N TYR A 165 25.40 -0.69 3.72
CA TYR A 165 25.83 -1.87 2.96
C TYR A 165 26.42 -2.95 3.86
N THR A 166 27.21 -2.56 4.88
CA THR A 166 27.76 -3.47 5.88
C THR A 166 26.69 -4.23 6.65
N LYS A 167 25.57 -3.55 6.99
CA LYS A 167 24.43 -4.19 7.64
C LYS A 167 23.75 -5.20 6.71
N GLY A 168 23.58 -4.87 5.43
CA GLY A 168 23.06 -5.79 4.43
C GLY A 168 23.93 -7.06 4.30
N TRP A 169 25.23 -6.91 4.24
CA TRP A 169 26.18 -8.03 4.23
C TRP A 169 26.08 -8.92 5.48
N LYS A 170 25.91 -8.32 6.65
CA LYS A 170 25.74 -9.07 7.89
C LYS A 170 24.47 -9.92 7.86
N ILE A 171 23.35 -9.32 7.42
CA ILE A 171 22.05 -10.02 7.27
C ILE A 171 22.20 -11.22 6.32
N LEU A 172 22.84 -11.03 5.16
CA LEU A 172 23.03 -12.10 4.18
C LEU A 172 23.83 -13.26 4.76
N ARG A 173 24.97 -12.97 5.39
CA ARG A 173 25.83 -14.00 6.01
C ARG A 173 25.15 -14.76 7.14
N GLU A 174 24.29 -14.10 7.90
CA GLU A 174 23.54 -14.75 8.99
C GLU A 174 22.45 -15.65 8.44
N ALA A 175 21.83 -15.28 7.31
CA ALA A 175 20.81 -16.07 6.64
C ALA A 175 21.37 -17.28 5.87
N GLU A 176 22.67 -17.27 5.47
CA GLU A 176 23.33 -18.38 4.75
C GLU A 176 23.87 -19.48 5.70
N LYS A 177 23.97 -19.24 7.00
CA LYS A 177 24.41 -20.23 8.00
C LYS A 177 23.29 -21.20 8.38
#